data_e1d6df0c1d3da125a4137e05b21375db
#
_entry.id   e1d6df0c1d3da125a4137e05b21375db
#
_cell.length_a   1.000
_cell.length_b   1.000
_cell.length_c   1.000
_cell.angle_alpha   90.00
_cell.angle_beta   90.00
_cell.angle_gamma   90.00
#
_symmetry.space_group_name_H-M   'P 1'
#
loop_
_entity.id
_entity.type
_entity.pdbx_description
1 polymer ?
#
loop_
_entity_poly.entity_id
_entity_poly.type
_entity_poly.pdbx_seq_one_letter_code
_entity_poly.pdbx_strand_id
1 'polypeptide(L)'
;MKKLFALLLALAMVFALCACGETKAPAAPAEDTPPAEGSEPAESAEPAEKAPEDYTGNLVVYSPHDADPLNAGVEMFRQTYPNINVEVIAAGTGELCQRVVAEAANPQGDVLWGGGADTLAAYTDYFAPYVCANDDVIGDAYKDANDLWIGESPLPMVFIYNKTLIDEADVPTTWEGLCDESLKGKIAYASPAKSGSAYTQLCTMLFSQPTLDEGWALVEKFIANLDGKIQDSSGNCHKLVASGEYALGVTIEKSAVLYADNPDIGYVYPEKNSAVPDGVALIKNCPNEENAKLFIDFVTSLECQTAQNADWARRPVRSDLTPVGLCELSELDLGDYDFAYAATEKESIVEKWNDLTVG
;
A
#
# COMPACT_ATOMS: atom_id res chain seq x y z
N MET A 1 29.68 -33.91 -36.50
CA MET A 1 30.19 -35.30 -36.34
C MET A 1 29.64 -35.82 -35.03
N LYS A 2 28.67 -36.71 -35.16
CA LYS A 2 28.57 -38.04 -34.53
C LYS A 2 28.43 -37.99 -32.99
N LYS A 3 27.23 -38.26 -32.53
CA LYS A 3 26.48 -39.53 -32.20
C LYS A 3 26.53 -39.74 -30.70
N LEU A 4 25.42 -39.76 -29.97
CA LEU A 4 24.43 -40.83 -29.74
C LEU A 4 24.95 -41.93 -28.83
N PHE A 5 24.24 -42.14 -27.69
CA PHE A 5 23.79 -43.39 -27.07
C PHE A 5 23.16 -43.07 -25.72
N ALA A 6 21.98 -43.20 -25.47
CA ALA A 6 20.81 -44.08 -25.34
C ALA A 6 21.09 -45.44 -24.74
N LEU A 7 20.33 -45.79 -23.73
CA LEU A 7 19.64 -47.06 -23.39
C LEU A 7 19.66 -47.33 -21.90
N LEU A 8 18.55 -47.31 -21.18
CA LEU A 8 17.54 -48.36 -20.94
C LEU A 8 18.04 -49.54 -20.05
N LEU A 9 17.35 -49.77 -18.94
CA LEU A 9 16.73 -51.04 -18.46
C LEU A 9 16.22 -50.82 -17.03
N ALA A 10 15.01 -50.77 -16.67
CA ALA A 10 13.86 -51.70 -16.71
C ALA A 10 13.97 -52.90 -15.77
N LEU A 11 12.96 -52.97 -14.91
CA LEU A 11 12.24 -54.16 -14.44
C LEU A 11 12.86 -55.04 -13.33
N ALA A 12 12.17 -55.16 -12.20
CA ALA A 12 11.49 -56.43 -11.84
C ALA A 12 10.67 -56.30 -10.53
N MET A 13 9.43 -56.64 -10.65
CA MET A 13 8.49 -57.05 -9.59
C MET A 13 8.92 -58.36 -8.98
N VAL A 14 8.62 -58.59 -7.68
CA VAL A 14 8.16 -59.92 -7.21
C VAL A 14 7.15 -59.76 -6.09
N PHE A 15 5.96 -60.29 -6.34
CA PHE A 15 4.89 -60.67 -5.41
C PHE A 15 5.29 -61.84 -4.53
N ALA A 16 4.82 -61.83 -3.29
CA ALA A 16 4.51 -63.09 -2.59
C ALA A 16 3.36 -62.89 -1.60
N LEU A 17 2.22 -63.39 -2.00
CA LEU A 17 1.12 -63.81 -1.17
C LEU A 17 1.43 -65.13 -0.50
N CYS A 18 1.08 -65.28 0.78
CA CYS A 18 0.63 -66.59 1.28
C CYS A 18 -0.40 -66.40 2.38
N ALA A 19 -1.47 -67.14 2.20
CA ALA A 19 -2.69 -67.15 2.94
C ALA A 19 -2.77 -68.36 3.93
N CYS A 20 -3.79 -68.29 4.78
CA CYS A 20 -4.56 -69.33 5.39
C CYS A 20 -4.09 -69.98 6.70
N GLY A 21 -5.07 -70.04 7.64
CA GLY A 21 -5.14 -71.00 8.73
C GLY A 21 -6.17 -70.63 9.80
N GLU A 22 -7.46 -70.98 9.56
CA GLU A 22 -8.51 -70.98 10.57
C GLU A 22 -8.25 -72.10 11.62
N THR A 23 -8.62 -71.82 12.90
CA THR A 23 -9.34 -72.77 13.74
C THR A 23 -10.07 -72.08 14.87
N LYS A 24 -11.26 -72.62 15.14
CA LYS A 24 -12.37 -72.10 15.94
C LYS A 24 -12.45 -72.78 17.31
N ALA A 25 -12.88 -72.01 18.30
CA ALA A 25 -13.72 -72.30 19.48
C ALA A 25 -13.05 -72.86 20.77
N PRO A 26 -13.73 -72.80 21.96
CA PRO A 26 -15.01 -72.17 22.30
C PRO A 26 -14.97 -71.21 23.53
N ALA A 27 -16.10 -70.56 23.79
CA ALA A 27 -16.41 -69.61 24.84
C ALA A 27 -16.65 -70.21 26.24
N ALA A 28 -16.38 -69.36 27.27
CA ALA A 28 -17.08 -69.34 28.57
C ALA A 28 -16.72 -68.06 29.35
N PRO A 29 -17.40 -67.67 30.46
CA PRO A 29 -18.43 -66.64 30.40
C PRO A 29 -18.00 -65.30 31.04
N ALA A 30 -18.87 -64.28 30.87
CA ALA A 30 -18.71 -62.90 31.29
C ALA A 30 -18.60 -62.76 32.83
N GLU A 31 -17.70 -61.88 33.28
CA GLU A 31 -17.78 -61.14 34.53
C GLU A 31 -17.94 -59.66 34.25
N ASP A 32 -18.94 -59.06 34.91
CA ASP A 32 -19.29 -57.66 34.91
C ASP A 32 -18.15 -56.77 35.43
N THR A 33 -17.70 -55.82 34.59
CA THR A 33 -16.93 -54.67 35.06
C THR A 33 -17.70 -53.40 34.72
N PRO A 34 -17.74 -52.39 35.64
CA PRO A 34 -18.52 -51.15 35.43
C PRO A 34 -17.95 -50.28 34.32
N PRO A 35 -18.76 -49.41 33.71
CA PRO A 35 -18.30 -48.59 32.58
C PRO A 35 -17.25 -47.58 33.05
N ALA A 36 -16.14 -47.52 32.30
CA ALA A 36 -15.15 -46.47 32.43
C ALA A 36 -15.77 -45.13 31.98
N GLU A 37 -15.66 -44.14 32.84
CA GLU A 37 -16.01 -42.77 32.57
C GLU A 37 -15.34 -42.29 31.31
N GLY A 38 -16.12 -41.58 30.50
CA GLY A 38 -15.67 -41.03 29.24
C GLY A 38 -14.49 -40.08 29.44
N SER A 39 -13.38 -40.37 28.75
CA SER A 39 -12.35 -39.37 28.53
C SER A 39 -12.95 -38.29 27.63
N GLU A 40 -13.07 -37.07 28.15
CA GLU A 40 -13.31 -35.86 27.37
C GLU A 40 -12.28 -35.77 26.26
N PRO A 41 -12.65 -35.29 25.03
CA PRO A 41 -11.69 -35.02 24.01
C PRO A 41 -10.73 -33.93 24.54
N ALA A 42 -9.43 -34.18 24.48
CA ALA A 42 -8.45 -33.18 24.78
C ALA A 42 -8.71 -31.97 23.87
N GLU A 43 -9.09 -30.85 24.48
CA GLU A 43 -9.15 -29.55 23.87
C GLU A 43 -7.78 -29.30 23.23
N SER A 44 -7.76 -29.13 21.91
CA SER A 44 -6.53 -28.80 21.20
C SER A 44 -6.09 -27.45 21.73
N ALA A 45 -5.05 -27.41 22.54
CA ALA A 45 -4.43 -26.16 22.96
C ALA A 45 -4.00 -25.43 21.69
N GLU A 46 -4.54 -24.22 21.48
CA GLU A 46 -4.01 -23.29 20.51
C GLU A 46 -2.50 -23.13 20.79
N PRO A 47 -1.66 -23.04 19.73
CA PRO A 47 -0.23 -22.78 19.91
C PRO A 47 -0.07 -21.52 20.75
N ALA A 48 0.69 -21.57 21.82
CA ALA A 48 0.99 -20.41 22.64
C ALA A 48 1.59 -19.34 21.73
N GLU A 49 1.01 -18.14 21.73
CA GLU A 49 1.49 -17.00 20.98
C GLU A 49 2.93 -16.71 21.40
N LYS A 50 3.86 -16.56 20.41
CA LYS A 50 5.26 -16.25 20.69
C LYS A 50 5.38 -14.87 21.32
N ALA A 51 6.27 -14.71 22.30
CA ALA A 51 6.61 -13.38 22.79
C ALA A 51 7.36 -12.57 21.70
N PRO A 52 7.23 -11.23 21.67
CA PRO A 52 7.88 -10.41 20.64
C PRO A 52 9.38 -10.62 20.50
N GLU A 53 10.08 -10.89 21.59
CA GLU A 53 11.52 -11.19 21.64
C GLU A 53 11.90 -12.57 21.06
N ASP A 54 10.94 -13.45 20.86
CA ASP A 54 11.17 -14.79 20.27
C ASP A 54 11.14 -14.77 18.73
N TYR A 55 10.66 -13.66 18.12
CA TYR A 55 10.73 -13.48 16.68
C TYR A 55 12.12 -12.99 16.29
N THR A 56 12.71 -13.63 15.29
CA THR A 56 14.08 -13.37 14.83
C THR A 56 14.17 -13.39 13.30
N GLY A 57 15.33 -13.04 12.76
CA GLY A 57 15.60 -13.10 11.33
C GLY A 57 15.58 -11.74 10.67
N ASN A 58 15.26 -11.69 9.38
CA ASN A 58 15.29 -10.48 8.58
C ASN A 58 13.87 -10.04 8.16
N LEU A 59 13.75 -8.77 7.80
CA LEU A 59 12.59 -8.18 7.16
C LEU A 59 13.09 -7.12 6.18
N VAL A 60 12.69 -7.19 4.92
CA VAL A 60 12.99 -6.20 3.89
C VAL A 60 11.73 -5.45 3.51
N VAL A 61 11.68 -4.16 3.85
CA VAL A 61 10.55 -3.26 3.60
C VAL A 61 10.85 -2.38 2.39
N TYR A 62 10.02 -2.47 1.37
CA TYR A 62 9.99 -1.51 0.25
C TYR A 62 9.03 -0.39 0.60
N SER A 63 9.47 0.87 0.54
CA SER A 63 8.59 1.98 0.92
C SER A 63 8.86 3.26 0.14
N PRO A 64 7.80 3.91 -0.41
CA PRO A 64 7.87 5.24 -1.02
C PRO A 64 7.62 6.38 -0.02
N HIS A 65 7.46 6.08 1.26
CA HIS A 65 7.18 7.10 2.27
C HIS A 65 8.33 8.11 2.42
N ASP A 66 7.98 9.32 2.85
CA ASP A 66 8.99 10.29 3.30
C ASP A 66 9.79 9.72 4.47
N ALA A 67 11.06 10.12 4.57
CA ALA A 67 12.03 9.50 5.46
C ALA A 67 11.61 9.55 6.95
N ASP A 68 11.02 10.67 7.41
CA ASP A 68 10.73 10.84 8.83
C ASP A 68 9.61 9.91 9.33
N PRO A 69 8.40 9.86 8.73
CA PRO A 69 7.36 8.91 9.14
C PRO A 69 7.76 7.46 8.90
N LEU A 70 8.53 7.17 7.83
CA LEU A 70 9.06 5.84 7.56
C LEU A 70 9.99 5.37 8.68
N ASN A 71 10.98 6.19 9.02
CA ASN A 71 11.95 5.86 10.06
C ASN A 71 11.28 5.75 11.44
N ALA A 72 10.31 6.62 11.75
CA ALA A 72 9.55 6.54 12.99
C ALA A 72 8.81 5.21 13.13
N GLY A 73 8.06 4.80 12.11
CA GLY A 73 7.33 3.52 12.12
C GLY A 73 8.26 2.31 12.19
N VAL A 74 9.36 2.30 11.43
CA VAL A 74 10.35 1.21 11.47
C VAL A 74 11.03 1.13 12.84
N GLU A 75 11.33 2.26 13.45
CA GLU A 75 11.96 2.27 14.79
C GLU A 75 11.01 1.77 15.87
N MET A 76 9.72 2.12 15.80
CA MET A 76 8.71 1.56 16.71
C MET A 76 8.59 0.05 16.53
N PHE A 77 8.61 -0.46 15.28
CA PHE A 77 8.61 -1.89 15.02
C PHE A 77 9.83 -2.59 15.63
N ARG A 78 11.03 -2.02 15.50
CA ARG A 78 12.27 -2.54 16.09
C ARG A 78 12.23 -2.56 17.61
N GLN A 79 11.54 -1.61 18.23
CA GLN A 79 11.36 -1.59 19.70
C GLN A 79 10.43 -2.71 20.16
N THR A 80 9.39 -3.02 19.36
CA THR A 80 8.46 -4.10 19.64
C THR A 80 9.09 -5.47 19.36
N TYR A 81 9.84 -5.62 18.25
CA TYR A 81 10.47 -6.86 17.80
C TYR A 81 11.99 -6.71 17.69
N PRO A 82 12.72 -6.66 18.83
CA PRO A 82 14.13 -6.24 18.86
C PRO A 82 15.09 -7.22 18.18
N ASN A 83 14.68 -8.45 17.93
CA ASN A 83 15.52 -9.48 17.32
C ASN A 83 15.24 -9.68 15.82
N ILE A 84 14.37 -8.85 15.20
CA ILE A 84 14.17 -8.80 13.77
C ILE A 84 15.07 -7.72 13.17
N ASN A 85 15.94 -8.10 12.22
CA ASN A 85 16.78 -7.16 11.48
C ASN A 85 15.98 -6.56 10.31
N VAL A 86 15.61 -5.29 10.39
CA VAL A 86 14.82 -4.60 9.36
C VAL A 86 15.74 -3.85 8.40
N GLU A 87 15.66 -4.17 7.12
CA GLU A 87 16.25 -3.41 6.02
C GLU A 87 15.14 -2.63 5.28
N VAL A 88 15.39 -1.37 4.95
CA VAL A 88 14.46 -0.53 4.21
C VAL A 88 15.06 -0.16 2.86
N ILE A 89 14.30 -0.37 1.79
CA ILE A 89 14.61 0.10 0.46
C ILE A 89 13.60 1.16 0.07
N ALA A 90 14.05 2.42 0.11
CA ALA A 90 13.22 3.58 -0.19
C ALA A 90 13.41 4.03 -1.64
N ALA A 91 12.30 4.11 -2.39
CA ALA A 91 12.26 4.62 -3.78
C ALA A 91 10.84 5.08 -4.13
N GLY A 92 10.63 5.63 -5.32
CA GLY A 92 9.29 5.99 -5.80
C GLY A 92 8.39 4.76 -5.98
N THR A 93 7.09 4.91 -5.76
CA THR A 93 6.12 3.79 -5.84
C THR A 93 6.22 3.04 -7.17
N GLY A 94 6.34 3.75 -8.29
CA GLY A 94 6.47 3.12 -9.62
C GLY A 94 7.74 2.27 -9.75
N GLU A 95 8.87 2.73 -9.22
CA GLU A 95 10.13 1.99 -9.21
C GLU A 95 10.04 0.74 -8.33
N LEU A 96 9.44 0.86 -7.15
CA LEU A 96 9.27 -0.27 -6.24
C LEU A 96 8.34 -1.33 -6.82
N CYS A 97 7.23 -0.95 -7.45
CA CYS A 97 6.34 -1.88 -8.12
C CYS A 97 7.03 -2.61 -9.27
N GLN A 98 7.80 -1.90 -10.11
CA GLN A 98 8.58 -2.53 -11.17
C GLN A 98 9.65 -3.47 -10.62
N ARG A 99 10.25 -3.14 -9.47
CA ARG A 99 11.20 -3.99 -8.78
C ARG A 99 10.53 -5.28 -8.29
N VAL A 100 9.35 -5.19 -7.66
CA VAL A 100 8.56 -6.37 -7.26
C VAL A 100 8.28 -7.29 -8.46
N VAL A 101 7.90 -6.71 -9.62
CA VAL A 101 7.69 -7.47 -10.88
C VAL A 101 8.97 -8.15 -11.34
N ALA A 102 10.08 -7.42 -11.38
CA ALA A 102 11.37 -7.93 -11.86
C ALA A 102 11.92 -9.05 -10.97
N GLU A 103 11.63 -8.99 -9.68
CA GLU A 103 12.07 -9.94 -8.66
C GLU A 103 11.08 -11.09 -8.42
N ALA A 104 9.94 -11.16 -9.12
CA ALA A 104 8.85 -12.10 -8.86
C ALA A 104 9.27 -13.58 -8.82
N ALA A 105 10.31 -13.97 -9.59
CA ALA A 105 10.86 -15.34 -9.57
C ALA A 105 11.74 -15.64 -8.35
N ASN A 106 12.27 -14.61 -7.70
CA ASN A 106 13.13 -14.69 -6.50
C ASN A 106 13.03 -13.38 -5.73
N PRO A 107 11.93 -13.14 -4.98
CA PRO A 107 11.68 -11.90 -4.27
C PRO A 107 12.79 -11.57 -3.29
N GLN A 108 13.15 -10.27 -3.23
CA GLN A 108 14.14 -9.75 -2.29
C GLN A 108 13.48 -8.89 -1.22
N GLY A 109 12.29 -8.34 -1.52
CA GLY A 109 11.45 -7.63 -0.56
C GLY A 109 10.42 -8.54 0.07
N ASP A 110 9.97 -8.19 1.28
CA ASP A 110 8.96 -8.95 2.02
C ASP A 110 7.62 -8.21 2.04
N VAL A 111 7.65 -6.90 2.21
CA VAL A 111 6.47 -6.02 2.24
C VAL A 111 6.69 -4.82 1.33
N LEU A 112 5.61 -4.38 0.69
CA LEU A 112 5.52 -3.04 0.12
C LEU A 112 4.63 -2.20 1.04
N TRP A 113 5.22 -1.22 1.74
CA TRP A 113 4.54 -0.36 2.70
C TRP A 113 4.46 1.08 2.19
N GLY A 114 3.28 1.50 1.80
CA GLY A 114 2.96 2.78 1.18
C GLY A 114 2.68 2.69 -0.30
N GLY A 115 2.32 3.83 -0.88
CA GLY A 115 1.79 3.94 -2.24
C GLY A 115 0.27 3.80 -2.25
N GLY A 116 -0.38 4.55 -3.13
CA GLY A 116 -1.84 4.53 -3.22
C GLY A 116 -2.37 3.12 -3.51
N ALA A 117 -3.45 2.76 -2.85
CA ALA A 117 -4.11 1.46 -3.01
C ALA A 117 -4.54 1.19 -4.47
N ASP A 118 -4.85 2.24 -5.24
CA ASP A 118 -5.09 2.19 -6.69
C ASP A 118 -3.87 1.68 -7.47
N THR A 119 -2.67 2.05 -7.01
CA THR A 119 -1.43 1.52 -7.56
C THR A 119 -1.18 0.09 -7.10
N LEU A 120 -1.38 -0.23 -5.81
CA LEU A 120 -1.22 -1.61 -5.33
C LEU A 120 -2.19 -2.56 -6.04
N ALA A 121 -3.43 -2.14 -6.26
CA ALA A 121 -4.44 -2.92 -6.97
C ALA A 121 -4.06 -3.26 -8.43
N ALA A 122 -3.19 -2.46 -9.06
CA ALA A 122 -2.66 -2.75 -10.39
C ALA A 122 -1.59 -3.88 -10.40
N TYR A 123 -1.07 -4.27 -9.24
CA TYR A 123 0.02 -5.25 -9.09
C TYR A 123 -0.37 -6.46 -8.23
N THR A 124 -1.66 -6.74 -8.09
CA THR A 124 -2.19 -7.82 -7.21
C THR A 124 -1.64 -9.21 -7.54
N ASP A 125 -1.24 -9.50 -8.77
CA ASP A 125 -0.61 -10.77 -9.15
C ASP A 125 0.70 -11.06 -8.40
N TYR A 126 1.33 -10.04 -7.85
CA TYR A 126 2.62 -10.08 -7.15
C TYR A 126 2.48 -10.03 -5.63
N PHE A 127 1.27 -9.96 -5.11
CA PHE A 127 0.99 -9.96 -3.68
C PHE A 127 0.36 -11.27 -3.23
N ALA A 128 0.56 -11.61 -1.97
CA ALA A 128 -0.06 -12.75 -1.31
C ALA A 128 -1.22 -12.28 -0.43
N PRO A 129 -2.31 -13.04 -0.33
CA PRO A 129 -3.41 -12.67 0.54
C PRO A 129 -3.00 -12.79 2.01
N TYR A 130 -3.38 -11.77 2.78
CA TYR A 130 -3.18 -11.78 4.23
C TYR A 130 -4.25 -10.94 4.93
N VAL A 131 -5.04 -11.57 5.78
CA VAL A 131 -5.96 -10.91 6.71
C VAL A 131 -5.16 -10.50 7.95
N CYS A 132 -4.99 -9.20 8.18
CA CYS A 132 -4.19 -8.72 9.30
C CYS A 132 -4.94 -8.87 10.63
N ALA A 133 -4.17 -8.87 11.74
CA ALA A 133 -4.72 -9.01 13.09
C ALA A 133 -5.69 -7.87 13.49
N ASN A 134 -5.69 -6.76 12.75
CA ASN A 134 -6.53 -5.57 13.02
C ASN A 134 -7.69 -5.43 12.03
N ASP A 135 -7.99 -6.47 11.26
CA ASP A 135 -8.97 -6.43 10.16
C ASP A 135 -10.37 -5.99 10.61
N ASP A 136 -10.80 -6.40 11.77
CA ASP A 136 -12.13 -6.14 12.34
C ASP A 136 -12.41 -4.67 12.67
N VAL A 137 -11.35 -3.87 12.86
CA VAL A 137 -11.45 -2.43 13.17
C VAL A 137 -11.11 -1.53 11.97
N ILE A 138 -10.73 -2.12 10.83
CA ILE A 138 -10.46 -1.39 9.58
C ILE A 138 -11.69 -1.53 8.66
N GLY A 139 -12.18 -0.40 8.15
CA GLY A 139 -13.36 -0.39 7.29
C GLY A 139 -13.12 -1.05 5.93
N ASP A 140 -14.15 -1.69 5.35
CA ASP A 140 -14.07 -2.39 4.07
C ASP A 140 -13.61 -1.48 2.90
N ALA A 141 -13.86 -0.18 2.98
CA ALA A 141 -13.38 0.80 2.00
C ALA A 141 -11.84 0.91 1.93
N TYR A 142 -11.15 0.38 2.92
CA TYR A 142 -9.69 0.40 3.03
C TYR A 142 -9.07 -0.99 2.85
N LYS A 143 -9.78 -1.94 2.24
CA LYS A 143 -9.32 -3.32 2.05
C LYS A 143 -9.47 -3.77 0.61
N ASP A 144 -8.58 -4.63 0.17
CA ASP A 144 -8.81 -5.41 -1.05
C ASP A 144 -9.79 -6.56 -0.78
N ALA A 145 -10.69 -6.82 -1.74
CA ALA A 145 -11.70 -7.89 -1.59
C ALA A 145 -11.11 -9.31 -1.53
N ASN A 146 -9.83 -9.49 -1.88
CA ASN A 146 -9.09 -10.75 -1.84
C ASN A 146 -7.91 -10.70 -0.87
N ASP A 147 -7.88 -9.72 0.04
CA ASP A 147 -6.87 -9.52 1.08
C ASP A 147 -5.43 -9.33 0.53
N LEU A 148 -5.27 -8.81 -0.69
CA LEU A 148 -3.98 -8.63 -1.34
C LEU A 148 -3.27 -7.35 -0.93
N TRP A 149 -3.99 -6.38 -0.38
CA TRP A 149 -3.48 -5.19 0.28
C TRP A 149 -4.47 -4.71 1.33
N ILE A 150 -3.97 -3.97 2.31
CA ILE A 150 -4.78 -3.27 3.31
C ILE A 150 -4.33 -1.82 3.39
N GLY A 151 -5.29 -0.91 3.48
CA GLY A 151 -5.04 0.53 3.66
C GLY A 151 -4.45 0.83 5.03
N GLU A 152 -3.66 1.88 5.09
CA GLU A 152 -3.08 2.35 6.35
C GLU A 152 -3.34 3.85 6.61
N SER A 153 -3.60 4.65 5.57
CA SER A 153 -3.92 6.07 5.74
C SER A 153 -4.61 6.63 4.51
N PRO A 154 -5.87 7.08 4.58
CA PRO A 154 -6.49 7.82 3.49
C PRO A 154 -5.81 9.17 3.28
N LEU A 155 -5.58 9.53 2.01
CA LEU A 155 -4.76 10.67 1.62
C LEU A 155 -5.56 11.67 0.76
N PRO A 156 -6.27 12.62 1.35
CA PRO A 156 -6.86 13.73 0.59
C PRO A 156 -5.79 14.51 -0.17
N MET A 157 -6.14 14.93 -1.41
CA MET A 157 -5.29 15.82 -2.21
C MET A 157 -5.48 17.25 -1.76
N VAL A 158 -4.42 18.06 -1.84
CA VAL A 158 -4.44 19.49 -1.55
C VAL A 158 -3.62 20.27 -2.55
N PHE A 159 -3.99 21.53 -2.75
CA PHE A 159 -3.15 22.54 -3.39
C PHE A 159 -2.44 23.34 -2.29
N ILE A 160 -1.13 23.11 -2.15
CA ILE A 160 -0.28 23.88 -1.25
C ILE A 160 0.22 25.11 -1.99
N TYR A 161 0.29 26.26 -1.30
CA TYR A 161 0.72 27.52 -1.91
C TYR A 161 1.57 28.37 -0.99
N ASN A 162 2.40 29.22 -1.60
CA ASN A 162 3.24 30.18 -0.90
C ASN A 162 2.62 31.57 -0.99
N LYS A 163 2.15 32.08 0.16
CA LYS A 163 1.46 33.38 0.32
C LYS A 163 2.31 34.59 -0.07
N THR A 164 3.63 34.41 -0.18
CA THR A 164 4.52 35.49 -0.66
C THR A 164 4.59 35.56 -2.18
N LEU A 165 4.08 34.54 -2.90
CA LEU A 165 4.14 34.41 -4.36
C LEU A 165 2.79 34.40 -5.05
N ILE A 166 1.71 34.13 -4.31
CA ILE A 166 0.33 34.12 -4.80
C ILE A 166 -0.60 34.60 -3.70
N ASP A 167 -1.53 35.52 -4.02
CA ASP A 167 -2.54 35.94 -3.07
C ASP A 167 -3.56 34.81 -2.83
N GLU A 168 -4.01 34.67 -1.59
CA GLU A 168 -4.95 33.59 -1.21
C GLU A 168 -6.24 33.60 -2.04
N ALA A 169 -6.69 34.82 -2.45
CA ALA A 169 -7.87 34.98 -3.30
C ALA A 169 -7.68 34.46 -4.73
N ASP A 170 -6.43 34.29 -5.19
CA ASP A 170 -6.06 33.79 -6.52
C ASP A 170 -5.72 32.31 -6.53
N VAL A 171 -5.72 31.65 -5.35
CA VAL A 171 -5.47 30.20 -5.25
C VAL A 171 -6.67 29.44 -5.81
N PRO A 172 -6.47 28.55 -6.80
CA PRO A 172 -7.57 27.76 -7.34
C PRO A 172 -8.12 26.78 -6.30
N THR A 173 -9.43 26.53 -6.33
CA THR A 173 -10.12 25.50 -5.52
C THR A 173 -10.65 24.35 -6.38
N THR A 174 -10.43 24.39 -7.68
CA THR A 174 -10.85 23.35 -8.62
C THR A 174 -9.67 22.86 -9.45
N TRP A 175 -9.77 21.66 -10.00
CA TRP A 175 -8.74 21.10 -10.89
C TRP A 175 -8.60 21.92 -12.18
N GLU A 176 -9.69 22.45 -12.70
CA GLU A 176 -9.71 23.35 -13.87
C GLU A 176 -8.93 24.64 -13.60
N GLY A 177 -9.03 25.15 -12.37
CA GLY A 177 -8.34 26.37 -11.97
C GLY A 177 -6.82 26.27 -12.05
N LEU A 178 -6.24 25.05 -11.97
CA LEU A 178 -4.81 24.83 -12.20
C LEU A 178 -4.37 25.13 -13.65
N CYS A 179 -5.32 25.25 -14.57
CA CYS A 179 -5.05 25.55 -15.97
C CYS A 179 -5.07 27.06 -16.28
N ASP A 180 -5.26 27.92 -15.27
CA ASP A 180 -5.19 29.38 -15.46
C ASP A 180 -3.80 29.78 -15.95
N GLU A 181 -3.74 30.63 -17.00
CA GLU A 181 -2.48 31.04 -17.64
C GLU A 181 -1.56 31.81 -16.68
N SER A 182 -2.12 32.47 -15.66
CA SER A 182 -1.35 33.16 -14.62
C SER A 182 -0.47 32.22 -13.78
N LEU A 183 -0.83 30.93 -13.72
CA LEU A 183 -0.10 29.87 -13.01
C LEU A 183 0.93 29.12 -13.88
N LYS A 184 1.05 29.49 -15.16
CA LYS A 184 1.96 28.80 -16.07
C LYS A 184 3.41 28.82 -15.57
N GLY A 185 4.00 27.61 -15.46
CA GLY A 185 5.36 27.39 -14.96
C GLY A 185 5.53 27.67 -13.46
N LYS A 186 4.44 27.87 -12.69
CA LYS A 186 4.46 28.17 -11.25
C LYS A 186 3.94 27.02 -10.39
N ILE A 187 3.55 25.91 -11.00
CA ILE A 187 2.97 24.75 -10.31
C ILE A 187 4.02 23.63 -10.16
N ALA A 188 4.29 23.20 -8.95
CA ALA A 188 5.07 22.00 -8.65
C ALA A 188 4.18 20.76 -8.74
N TYR A 189 4.49 19.83 -9.65
CA TYR A 189 3.77 18.59 -9.84
C TYR A 189 4.74 17.45 -10.18
N ALA A 190 4.48 16.24 -9.68
CA ALA A 190 5.35 15.09 -9.91
C ALA A 190 4.86 14.23 -11.07
N SER A 191 5.77 13.43 -11.62
CA SER A 191 5.44 12.45 -12.66
C SER A 191 4.57 11.32 -12.11
N PRO A 192 3.39 11.05 -12.69
CA PRO A 192 2.55 9.89 -12.33
C PRO A 192 3.22 8.54 -12.59
N ALA A 193 4.20 8.49 -13.49
CA ALA A 193 4.97 7.28 -13.76
C ALA A 193 5.92 6.91 -12.61
N LYS A 194 6.34 7.91 -11.80
CA LYS A 194 7.33 7.73 -10.72
C LYS A 194 6.71 7.78 -9.33
N SER A 195 5.67 8.59 -9.14
CA SER A 195 5.03 8.84 -7.85
C SER A 195 3.59 8.28 -7.81
N GLY A 196 3.30 7.44 -6.81
CA GLY A 196 1.94 6.94 -6.57
C GLY A 196 0.95 8.06 -6.27
N SER A 197 1.33 9.01 -5.41
CA SER A 197 0.48 10.17 -5.10
C SER A 197 0.17 11.01 -6.35
N ALA A 198 1.17 11.22 -7.23
CA ALA A 198 0.94 11.93 -8.48
C ALA A 198 0.05 11.15 -9.45
N TYR A 199 0.11 9.82 -9.42
CA TYR A 199 -0.80 8.97 -10.17
C TYR A 199 -2.24 9.13 -9.68
N THR A 200 -2.47 9.03 -8.37
CA THR A 200 -3.78 9.27 -7.76
C THR A 200 -4.30 10.68 -8.07
N GLN A 201 -3.44 11.70 -8.03
CA GLN A 201 -3.79 13.09 -8.41
C GLN A 201 -4.21 13.20 -9.87
N LEU A 202 -3.50 12.52 -10.78
CA LEU A 202 -3.87 12.47 -12.21
C LEU A 202 -5.25 11.81 -12.38
N CYS A 203 -5.49 10.67 -11.74
CA CYS A 203 -6.79 10.00 -11.79
C CYS A 203 -7.89 10.85 -11.17
N THR A 204 -7.63 11.55 -10.06
CA THR A 204 -8.59 12.49 -9.44
C THR A 204 -8.97 13.60 -10.43
N MET A 205 -7.98 14.16 -11.14
CA MET A 205 -8.21 15.18 -12.17
C MET A 205 -9.04 14.61 -13.33
N LEU A 206 -8.75 13.40 -13.80
CA LEU A 206 -9.50 12.73 -14.87
C LEU A 206 -10.96 12.53 -14.47
N PHE A 207 -11.21 12.03 -13.25
CA PHE A 207 -12.55 11.69 -12.76
C PHE A 207 -13.30 12.92 -12.23
N SER A 208 -12.64 14.06 -12.06
CA SER A 208 -13.33 15.33 -11.73
C SER A 208 -14.25 15.80 -12.84
N GLN A 209 -14.07 15.29 -14.07
CA GLN A 209 -14.85 15.66 -15.25
C GLN A 209 -15.96 14.65 -15.52
N PRO A 210 -17.06 15.07 -16.21
CA PRO A 210 -18.18 14.18 -16.52
C PRO A 210 -17.83 12.99 -17.38
N THR A 211 -16.79 13.11 -18.22
CA THR A 211 -16.31 12.04 -19.10
C THR A 211 -14.79 11.97 -19.10
N LEU A 212 -14.23 10.80 -19.40
CA LEU A 212 -12.77 10.61 -19.52
C LEU A 212 -12.15 11.48 -20.62
N ASP A 213 -12.88 11.72 -21.71
CA ASP A 213 -12.40 12.59 -22.80
C ASP A 213 -12.24 14.05 -22.30
N GLU A 214 -13.19 14.54 -21.52
CA GLU A 214 -13.10 15.86 -20.90
C GLU A 214 -12.01 15.90 -19.82
N GLY A 215 -11.87 14.82 -19.07
CA GLY A 215 -10.78 14.64 -18.12
C GLY A 215 -9.40 14.73 -18.78
N TRP A 216 -9.20 14.01 -19.88
CA TRP A 216 -7.94 14.10 -20.64
C TRP A 216 -7.72 15.47 -21.29
N ALA A 217 -8.78 16.13 -21.78
CA ALA A 217 -8.68 17.51 -22.27
C ALA A 217 -8.27 18.51 -21.18
N LEU A 218 -8.68 18.27 -19.93
CA LEU A 218 -8.23 19.03 -18.77
C LEU A 218 -6.75 18.76 -18.47
N VAL A 219 -6.35 17.48 -18.44
CA VAL A 219 -4.96 17.05 -18.20
C VAL A 219 -4.00 17.63 -19.27
N GLU A 220 -4.37 17.66 -20.55
CA GLU A 220 -3.57 18.29 -21.61
C GLU A 220 -3.31 19.79 -21.32
N LYS A 221 -4.33 20.52 -20.89
CA LYS A 221 -4.19 21.94 -20.50
C LYS A 221 -3.30 22.09 -19.27
N PHE A 222 -3.48 21.21 -18.29
CA PHE A 222 -2.65 21.20 -17.09
C PHE A 222 -1.19 20.95 -17.41
N ILE A 223 -0.88 19.94 -18.26
CA ILE A 223 0.49 19.67 -18.73
C ILE A 223 1.10 20.89 -19.42
N ALA A 224 0.35 21.54 -20.29
CA ALA A 224 0.81 22.77 -20.95
C ALA A 224 1.12 23.88 -19.93
N ASN A 225 0.37 23.91 -18.82
CA ASN A 225 0.56 24.89 -17.74
C ASN A 225 1.75 24.59 -16.83
N LEU A 226 2.17 23.31 -16.74
CA LEU A 226 3.41 22.94 -16.03
C LEU A 226 4.68 23.47 -16.72
N ASP A 227 4.61 23.84 -18.00
CA ASP A 227 5.72 24.43 -18.77
C ASP A 227 6.98 23.53 -18.76
N GLY A 228 6.79 22.20 -18.85
CA GLY A 228 7.85 21.20 -18.86
C GLY A 228 8.54 20.95 -17.52
N LYS A 229 8.07 21.55 -16.44
CA LYS A 229 8.67 21.45 -15.10
C LYS A 229 7.99 20.36 -14.26
N ILE A 230 8.31 19.09 -14.54
CA ILE A 230 7.77 17.93 -13.86
C ILE A 230 8.80 17.37 -12.88
N GLN A 231 8.39 17.13 -11.63
CA GLN A 231 9.25 16.62 -10.57
C GLN A 231 9.32 15.08 -10.61
N ASP A 232 10.39 14.51 -10.07
CA ASP A 232 10.54 13.05 -9.99
C ASP A 232 9.83 12.45 -8.77
N SER A 233 9.50 13.25 -7.76
CA SER A 233 8.87 12.82 -6.51
C SER A 233 7.84 13.83 -6.02
N SER A 234 6.69 13.36 -5.55
CA SER A 234 5.67 14.19 -4.90
C SER A 234 6.19 14.84 -3.60
N GLY A 235 7.13 14.20 -2.91
CA GLY A 235 7.81 14.77 -1.76
C GLY A 235 8.64 16.02 -2.07
N ASN A 236 8.97 16.27 -3.33
CA ASN A 236 9.63 17.53 -3.74
C ASN A 236 8.62 18.67 -3.91
N CYS A 237 7.38 18.38 -4.34
CA CYS A 237 6.41 19.42 -4.69
C CYS A 237 6.15 20.39 -3.53
N HIS A 238 5.82 19.87 -2.34
CA HIS A 238 5.57 20.74 -1.18
C HIS A 238 6.82 21.46 -0.68
N LYS A 239 8.02 20.85 -0.80
CA LYS A 239 9.30 21.46 -0.39
C LYS A 239 9.68 22.63 -1.30
N LEU A 240 9.44 22.49 -2.61
CA LEU A 240 9.70 23.56 -3.59
C LEU A 240 8.75 24.76 -3.41
N VAL A 241 7.51 24.51 -3.01
CA VAL A 241 6.58 25.58 -2.63
C VAL A 241 7.03 26.25 -1.33
N ALA A 242 7.39 25.46 -0.32
CA ALA A 242 7.84 25.99 0.97
C ALA A 242 9.15 26.81 0.85
N SER A 243 10.04 26.43 -0.06
CA SER A 243 11.28 27.19 -0.35
C SER A 243 11.05 28.44 -1.18
N GLY A 244 9.85 28.66 -1.75
CA GLY A 244 9.53 29.80 -2.61
C GLY A 244 10.00 29.65 -4.06
N GLU A 245 10.34 28.45 -4.50
CA GLU A 245 10.70 28.18 -5.91
C GLU A 245 9.44 28.08 -6.79
N TYR A 246 8.32 27.58 -6.23
CA TYR A 246 7.02 27.52 -6.88
C TYR A 246 5.97 28.23 -6.06
N ALA A 247 5.01 28.87 -6.73
CA ALA A 247 3.91 29.57 -6.06
C ALA A 247 2.86 28.59 -5.52
N LEU A 248 2.65 27.45 -6.24
CA LEU A 248 1.63 26.47 -5.95
C LEU A 248 2.20 25.07 -6.21
N GLY A 249 1.66 24.07 -5.53
CA GLY A 249 1.98 22.66 -5.76
C GLY A 249 0.77 21.76 -5.52
N VAL A 250 0.69 20.66 -6.23
CA VAL A 250 -0.27 19.59 -5.95
C VAL A 250 0.40 18.55 -5.08
N THR A 251 -0.17 18.30 -3.90
CA THR A 251 0.40 17.35 -2.94
C THR A 251 -0.71 16.65 -2.15
N ILE A 252 -0.33 15.86 -1.16
CA ILE A 252 -1.26 15.20 -0.24
C ILE A 252 -1.34 15.97 1.09
N GLU A 253 -2.47 15.88 1.76
CA GLU A 253 -2.78 16.62 2.98
C GLU A 253 -1.67 16.55 4.02
N LYS A 254 -1.21 15.36 4.40
CA LYS A 254 -0.17 15.17 5.41
C LYS A 254 1.10 15.99 5.13
N SER A 255 1.46 16.14 3.84
CA SER A 255 2.66 16.88 3.45
C SER A 255 2.46 18.40 3.55
N ALA A 256 1.25 18.90 3.38
CA ALA A 256 0.93 20.32 3.55
C ALA A 256 0.81 20.69 5.03
N VAL A 257 0.23 19.81 5.85
CA VAL A 257 0.07 20.02 7.31
C VAL A 257 1.40 20.16 8.04
N LEU A 258 2.50 19.59 7.50
CA LEU A 258 3.84 19.81 8.04
C LEU A 258 4.27 21.29 8.12
N TYR A 259 3.59 22.16 7.36
CA TYR A 259 3.83 23.60 7.32
C TYR A 259 2.78 24.42 8.06
N ALA A 260 1.95 23.81 8.90
CA ALA A 260 0.88 24.51 9.63
C ALA A 260 1.38 25.69 10.47
N ASP A 261 2.59 25.62 11.00
CA ASP A 261 3.23 26.69 11.79
C ASP A 261 3.99 27.71 10.91
N ASN A 262 4.06 27.51 9.58
CA ASN A 262 4.71 28.45 8.68
C ASN A 262 3.68 29.47 8.17
N PRO A 263 3.78 30.76 8.56
CA PRO A 263 2.80 31.79 8.18
C PRO A 263 2.75 32.04 6.67
N ASP A 264 3.81 31.72 5.94
CA ASP A 264 3.94 31.97 4.51
C ASP A 264 3.35 30.84 3.65
N ILE A 265 2.97 29.72 4.26
CA ILE A 265 2.43 28.57 3.55
C ILE A 265 0.93 28.41 3.89
N GLY A 266 0.15 28.09 2.88
CA GLY A 266 -1.25 27.70 3.01
C GLY A 266 -1.56 26.49 2.15
N TYR A 267 -2.72 25.90 2.38
CA TYR A 267 -3.25 24.87 1.50
C TYR A 267 -4.77 24.94 1.44
N VAL A 268 -5.32 24.43 0.35
CA VAL A 268 -6.76 24.30 0.13
C VAL A 268 -7.07 22.88 -0.36
N TYR A 269 -8.24 22.37 0.01
CA TYR A 269 -8.76 21.14 -0.58
C TYR A 269 -9.50 21.49 -1.87
N PRO A 270 -9.16 20.83 -2.99
CA PRO A 270 -9.91 21.03 -4.23
C PRO A 270 -11.31 20.42 -4.13
N GLU A 271 -12.24 20.99 -4.88
CA GLU A 271 -13.53 20.37 -5.17
C GLU A 271 -13.32 19.06 -5.93
N LYS A 272 -14.26 18.11 -5.79
CA LYS A 272 -14.17 16.77 -6.40
C LYS A 272 -12.85 16.08 -6.10
N ASN A 273 -12.49 16.10 -4.85
CA ASN A 273 -11.26 15.51 -4.31
C ASN A 273 -11.30 13.97 -4.29
N SER A 274 -10.22 13.34 -3.97
CA SER A 274 -10.14 11.92 -3.61
C SER A 274 -9.41 11.73 -2.29
N ALA A 275 -9.64 10.59 -1.66
CA ALA A 275 -8.96 10.16 -0.43
C ALA A 275 -8.55 8.69 -0.53
N VAL A 276 -7.91 8.32 -1.65
CA VAL A 276 -7.36 6.97 -1.84
C VAL A 276 -6.33 6.70 -0.74
N PRO A 277 -6.41 5.57 -0.01
CA PRO A 277 -5.47 5.30 1.05
C PRO A 277 -4.09 4.90 0.48
N ASP A 278 -3.02 5.25 1.19
CA ASP A 278 -1.79 4.45 1.15
C ASP A 278 -2.10 3.07 1.72
N GLY A 279 -1.44 2.05 1.22
CA GLY A 279 -1.65 0.68 1.69
C GLY A 279 -0.35 -0.05 2.00
N VAL A 280 -0.51 -1.25 2.52
CA VAL A 280 0.57 -2.21 2.73
C VAL A 280 0.18 -3.55 2.11
N ALA A 281 1.14 -4.21 1.45
CA ALA A 281 0.93 -5.49 0.77
C ALA A 281 2.05 -6.47 1.10
N LEU A 282 1.68 -7.74 1.30
CA LEU A 282 2.60 -8.86 1.46
C LEU A 282 3.13 -9.28 0.09
N ILE A 283 4.43 -9.21 -0.14
CA ILE A 283 5.03 -9.64 -1.42
C ILE A 283 4.93 -11.16 -1.53
N LYS A 284 4.43 -11.63 -2.66
CA LYS A 284 4.20 -13.07 -2.92
C LYS A 284 5.51 -13.84 -2.92
N ASN A 285 5.54 -14.98 -2.21
CA ASN A 285 6.72 -15.83 -2.05
C ASN A 285 7.94 -15.13 -1.44
N CYS A 286 7.73 -14.09 -0.66
CA CYS A 286 8.80 -13.39 0.04
C CYS A 286 9.56 -14.34 1.00
N PRO A 287 10.87 -14.10 1.24
CA PRO A 287 11.68 -15.02 2.04
C PRO A 287 11.36 -14.99 3.54
N ASN A 288 10.82 -13.89 4.07
CA ASN A 288 10.57 -13.69 5.51
C ASN A 288 9.09 -13.46 5.82
N GLU A 289 8.21 -14.34 5.32
CA GLU A 289 6.74 -14.17 5.35
C GLU A 289 6.18 -13.96 6.77
N GLU A 290 6.69 -14.69 7.78
CA GLU A 290 6.25 -14.54 9.19
C GLU A 290 6.53 -13.09 9.68
N ASN A 291 7.74 -12.59 9.47
CA ASN A 291 8.12 -11.23 9.87
C ASN A 291 7.38 -10.16 9.05
N ALA A 292 7.07 -10.44 7.78
CA ALA A 292 6.28 -9.57 6.91
C ALA A 292 4.86 -9.40 7.44
N LYS A 293 4.21 -10.49 7.86
CA LYS A 293 2.88 -10.47 8.47
C LYS A 293 2.86 -9.69 9.78
N LEU A 294 3.86 -9.90 10.65
CA LEU A 294 4.02 -9.10 11.87
C LEU A 294 4.15 -7.61 11.58
N PHE A 295 4.85 -7.25 10.50
CA PHE A 295 5.00 -5.86 10.12
C PHE A 295 3.67 -5.26 9.63
N ILE A 296 2.88 -6.00 8.85
CA ILE A 296 1.55 -5.56 8.41
C ILE A 296 0.63 -5.37 9.61
N ASP A 297 0.61 -6.32 10.56
CA ASP A 297 -0.16 -6.21 11.80
C ASP A 297 0.28 -4.99 12.62
N PHE A 298 1.59 -4.73 12.67
CA PHE A 298 2.15 -3.61 13.43
C PHE A 298 1.77 -2.26 12.81
N VAL A 299 1.91 -2.05 11.49
CA VAL A 299 1.61 -0.75 10.87
C VAL A 299 0.11 -0.42 10.87
N THR A 300 -0.74 -1.42 11.02
CA THR A 300 -2.19 -1.28 11.20
C THR A 300 -2.62 -1.30 12.67
N SER A 301 -1.70 -1.49 13.61
CA SER A 301 -1.98 -1.55 15.06
C SER A 301 -2.47 -0.21 15.62
N LEU A 302 -3.15 -0.27 16.77
CA LEU A 302 -3.57 0.93 17.50
C LEU A 302 -2.38 1.83 17.85
N GLU A 303 -1.27 1.24 18.28
CA GLU A 303 -0.06 1.95 18.69
C GLU A 303 0.56 2.73 17.51
N CYS A 304 0.84 2.04 16.39
CA CYS A 304 1.46 2.66 15.22
C CYS A 304 0.53 3.71 14.60
N GLN A 305 -0.74 3.39 14.40
CA GLN A 305 -1.74 4.31 13.83
C GLN A 305 -1.93 5.56 14.71
N THR A 306 -1.88 5.43 16.05
CA THR A 306 -1.97 6.57 16.97
C THR A 306 -0.75 7.49 16.80
N ALA A 307 0.45 6.94 16.78
CA ALA A 307 1.68 7.73 16.61
C ALA A 307 1.75 8.40 15.23
N GLN A 308 1.46 7.67 14.16
CA GLN A 308 1.44 8.21 12.80
C GLN A 308 0.40 9.33 12.61
N ASN A 309 -0.76 9.20 13.25
CA ASN A 309 -1.80 10.21 13.25
C ASN A 309 -1.37 11.48 14.01
N ALA A 310 -0.83 11.33 15.21
CA ALA A 310 -0.46 12.45 16.08
C ALA A 310 0.77 13.22 15.57
N ASP A 311 1.80 12.51 15.10
CA ASP A 311 3.10 13.11 14.81
C ASP A 311 3.27 13.47 13.32
N TRP A 312 2.55 12.79 12.42
CA TRP A 312 2.75 12.89 10.97
C TRP A 312 1.48 13.20 10.18
N ALA A 313 0.37 13.56 10.87
CA ALA A 313 -0.92 13.87 10.26
C ALA A 313 -1.41 12.77 9.28
N ARG A 314 -1.06 11.51 9.55
CA ARG A 314 -1.57 10.38 8.78
C ARG A 314 -2.92 9.98 9.32
N ARG A 315 -3.96 10.15 8.52
CA ARG A 315 -5.32 9.79 8.90
C ARG A 315 -5.39 8.29 9.19
N PRO A 316 -5.95 7.87 10.35
CA PRO A 316 -6.08 6.44 10.63
C PRO A 316 -7.15 5.80 9.74
N VAL A 317 -6.96 4.51 9.41
CA VAL A 317 -7.98 3.66 8.77
C VAL A 317 -8.83 2.91 9.80
N ARG A 318 -8.42 2.95 11.06
CA ARG A 318 -9.09 2.28 12.19
C ARG A 318 -10.33 3.06 12.60
N SER A 319 -11.44 2.34 12.81
CA SER A 319 -12.72 2.91 13.26
C SER A 319 -12.73 3.35 14.73
N ASP A 320 -11.74 2.90 15.51
CA ASP A 320 -11.55 3.25 16.92
C ASP A 320 -10.59 4.44 17.14
N LEU A 321 -10.12 5.10 16.06
CA LEU A 321 -9.31 6.30 16.08
C LEU A 321 -9.98 7.44 15.28
N THR A 322 -9.70 8.68 15.70
CA THR A 322 -10.11 9.90 14.99
C THR A 322 -8.89 10.68 14.50
N PRO A 323 -8.97 11.38 13.36
CA PRO A 323 -7.90 12.24 12.87
C PRO A 323 -7.54 13.33 13.89
N VAL A 324 -6.25 13.59 14.10
CA VAL A 324 -5.78 14.65 15.01
C VAL A 324 -5.45 15.91 14.22
N GLY A 325 -6.12 17.02 14.54
CA GLY A 325 -5.86 18.31 13.91
C GLY A 325 -6.30 18.44 12.45
N LEU A 326 -7.08 17.47 11.94
CA LEU A 326 -7.61 17.43 10.58
C LEU A 326 -9.14 17.46 10.64
N CYS A 327 -9.78 17.99 9.58
CA CYS A 327 -11.24 17.90 9.43
C CYS A 327 -11.68 16.44 9.18
N GLU A 328 -12.95 16.11 9.35
CA GLU A 328 -13.47 14.81 8.97
C GLU A 328 -13.48 14.65 7.44
N LEU A 329 -13.27 13.43 6.92
CA LEU A 329 -13.34 13.18 5.46
C LEU A 329 -14.71 13.54 4.88
N SER A 330 -15.77 13.39 5.67
CA SER A 330 -17.14 13.76 5.29
C SER A 330 -17.38 15.27 5.11
N GLU A 331 -16.44 16.12 5.55
CA GLU A 331 -16.48 17.57 5.35
C GLU A 331 -15.81 17.98 4.02
N LEU A 332 -15.09 17.05 3.38
CA LEU A 332 -14.45 17.29 2.09
C LEU A 332 -15.41 17.00 0.94
N ASP A 333 -15.32 17.79 -0.12
CA ASP A 333 -16.02 17.51 -1.39
C ASP A 333 -15.27 16.41 -2.14
N LEU A 334 -15.58 15.14 -1.79
CA LEU A 334 -15.02 13.97 -2.47
C LEU A 334 -15.84 13.65 -3.71
N GLY A 335 -15.16 13.60 -4.86
CA GLY A 335 -15.74 13.18 -6.13
C GLY A 335 -15.86 11.66 -6.24
N ASP A 336 -16.50 11.21 -7.32
CA ASP A 336 -16.58 9.80 -7.68
C ASP A 336 -15.23 9.34 -8.26
N TYR A 337 -14.39 8.74 -7.43
CA TYR A 337 -13.12 8.18 -7.86
C TYR A 337 -13.34 6.75 -8.38
N ASP A 338 -13.15 6.54 -9.70
CA ASP A 338 -13.25 5.20 -10.28
C ASP A 338 -11.98 4.39 -9.98
N PHE A 339 -11.98 3.79 -8.78
CA PHE A 339 -10.85 3.00 -8.26
C PHE A 339 -10.54 1.79 -9.17
N ALA A 340 -11.58 1.12 -9.66
CA ALA A 340 -11.41 -0.06 -10.51
C ALA A 340 -10.75 0.31 -11.84
N TYR A 341 -11.20 1.40 -12.46
CA TYR A 341 -10.59 1.91 -13.69
C TYR A 341 -9.14 2.37 -13.45
N ALA A 342 -8.88 3.12 -12.38
CA ALA A 342 -7.53 3.55 -12.04
C ALA A 342 -6.57 2.37 -11.82
N ALA A 343 -7.03 1.28 -11.21
CA ALA A 343 -6.23 0.08 -11.00
C ALA A 343 -5.98 -0.69 -12.31
N THR A 344 -7.02 -0.94 -13.11
CA THR A 344 -6.93 -1.78 -14.31
C THR A 344 -6.25 -1.09 -15.49
N GLU A 345 -6.44 0.23 -15.64
CA GLU A 345 -5.94 1.02 -16.76
C GLU A 345 -4.64 1.79 -16.41
N LYS A 346 -3.98 1.46 -15.31
CA LYS A 346 -2.80 2.18 -14.84
C LYS A 346 -1.73 2.32 -15.90
N GLU A 347 -1.39 1.24 -16.59
CA GLU A 347 -0.35 1.24 -17.61
C GLU A 347 -0.73 2.19 -18.77
N SER A 348 -1.95 2.09 -19.28
CA SER A 348 -2.45 2.93 -20.38
C SER A 348 -2.56 4.41 -19.98
N ILE A 349 -2.98 4.70 -18.75
CA ILE A 349 -3.04 6.07 -18.22
C ILE A 349 -1.64 6.67 -18.13
N VAL A 350 -0.67 5.93 -17.60
CA VAL A 350 0.72 6.38 -17.47
C VAL A 350 1.39 6.55 -18.85
N GLU A 351 1.13 5.62 -19.77
CA GLU A 351 1.63 5.73 -21.16
C GLU A 351 1.10 7.00 -21.83
N LYS A 352 -0.22 7.25 -21.75
CA LYS A 352 -0.82 8.46 -22.32
C LYS A 352 -0.28 9.75 -21.69
N TRP A 353 -0.07 9.77 -20.38
CA TRP A 353 0.61 10.89 -19.71
C TRP A 353 2.01 11.12 -20.27
N ASN A 354 2.80 10.07 -20.42
CA ASN A 354 4.16 10.16 -20.95
C ASN A 354 4.15 10.70 -22.39
N ASP A 355 3.27 10.21 -23.25
CA ASP A 355 3.13 10.68 -24.64
C ASP A 355 2.82 12.18 -24.70
N LEU A 356 1.94 12.66 -23.81
CA LEU A 356 1.57 14.08 -23.74
C LEU A 356 2.69 14.97 -23.19
N THR A 357 3.64 14.43 -22.43
CA THR A 357 4.73 15.19 -21.80
C THR A 357 6.03 15.20 -22.58
N VAL A 358 6.22 14.28 -23.52
CA VAL A 358 7.42 14.18 -24.39
C VAL A 358 7.25 14.94 -25.72
N GLY A 359 6.04 15.43 -26.02
CA GLY A 359 5.67 16.10 -27.28
C GLY A 359 6.20 17.51 -27.52
#